data_5389885e72970f9956c8eb12a4a45904
#
_entry.id   5389885e72970f9956c8eb12a4a45904
#
_cell.length_a   1.000
_cell.length_b   1.000
_cell.length_c   1.000
_cell.angle_alpha   90.00
_cell.angle_beta   90.00
_cell.angle_gamma   90.00
#
_symmetry.space_group_name_H-M   'P 1'
#
loop_
_entity.id
_entity.type
_entity.pdbx_description
1 polymer ?
#
loop_
_entity_poly.entity_id
_entity_poly.type
_entity_poly.pdbx_seq_one_letter_code
_entity_poly.pdbx_strand_id
1 'polypeptide(L)'
;MPPAPAQISCGAPACALSCKRLLCALMPESAPDAACQSRNLGQPPARTKGHDVIHADDGGLSQEQRLMRDSCRAFVNDVVTPFIRSSWQKEWDMAPGERLPPAILEGAEAIGVRTLGVPEAFGGFDLEPGSEVRSFALIAEEIARGDSGLADKLVQNWKVSILLREVAPQHLQQHWFPRLLADPQFLLAHCLTEPRGASDRWLPYNAPEAGMQTRAVRDGDDWVINGRKQYISNGYDAALYVVYANTDRSKGMLQGTSSFLVPRGTPGFTVAKCNETMGCRFMNNGELVFEDCRVPADHLLVKDLALKSAGQYFRAGKIIQAAKNLGVGVACFERTADFVQSHVQGGRILIKHQAVAVRLADMACRIEAVRALVERAAKAVDDGHPDSEILCNMAKVYASEEIMKVATHALELHGGHGAMLEFGVEKLFRDAAIFLHMDATVDISHMKIIKAMFPETAGKYAGPEA
;
A
#
# COMPACT_ATOMS: atom_id res chain seq x y z
N MET A 1 -47.37 -44.81 -1.56
CA MET A 1 -46.02 -44.98 -1.02
C MET A 1 -45.04 -44.53 -2.11
N PRO A 2 -44.36 -43.42 -1.98
CA PRO A 2 -43.27 -43.05 -2.87
C PRO A 2 -41.94 -43.59 -2.34
N PRO A 3 -40.93 -43.85 -3.21
CA PRO A 3 -39.65 -44.43 -2.83
C PRO A 3 -38.72 -43.39 -2.18
N ALA A 4 -37.85 -43.89 -1.31
CA ALA A 4 -36.86 -43.16 -0.55
C ALA A 4 -35.75 -42.51 -1.46
N PRO A 5 -35.14 -41.37 -1.04
CA PRO A 5 -34.06 -40.78 -1.78
C PRO A 5 -32.72 -41.45 -1.52
N ALA A 6 -31.95 -41.59 -2.60
CA ALA A 6 -30.62 -42.16 -2.60
C ALA A 6 -29.61 -41.25 -1.87
N GLN A 7 -28.78 -41.83 -1.04
CA GLN A 7 -27.64 -41.21 -0.39
C GLN A 7 -26.56 -40.87 -1.45
N ILE A 8 -26.25 -39.58 -1.60
CA ILE A 8 -25.06 -39.13 -2.32
C ILE A 8 -23.94 -38.93 -1.30
N SER A 9 -22.92 -39.77 -1.40
CA SER A 9 -21.69 -39.64 -0.63
C SER A 9 -20.91 -38.40 -1.09
N CYS A 10 -20.73 -37.48 -0.17
CA CYS A 10 -19.88 -36.32 -0.34
C CYS A 10 -18.44 -36.73 -0.04
N GLY A 11 -17.58 -36.74 -1.06
CA GLY A 11 -16.17 -37.00 -0.91
C GLY A 11 -15.36 -36.22 -1.90
N ALA A 12 -14.48 -35.35 -1.33
CA ALA A 12 -13.30 -34.72 -1.89
C ALA A 12 -13.31 -33.17 -1.99
N PRO A 13 -12.17 -32.54 -1.79
CA PRO A 13 -12.10 -31.25 -1.09
C PRO A 13 -12.18 -30.06 -2.03
N ALA A 14 -12.86 -29.03 -1.61
CA ALA A 14 -13.04 -27.72 -2.26
C ALA A 14 -11.72 -26.94 -2.48
N CYS A 15 -10.63 -27.35 -1.88
CA CYS A 15 -9.32 -26.69 -1.96
C CYS A 15 -8.63 -26.81 -3.33
N ALA A 16 -9.00 -27.80 -4.16
CA ALA A 16 -8.36 -28.03 -5.46
C ALA A 16 -8.93 -27.17 -6.61
N LEU A 17 -10.09 -26.56 -6.43
CA LEU A 17 -10.76 -25.76 -7.48
C LEU A 17 -10.28 -24.32 -7.54
N SER A 18 -9.82 -23.73 -6.43
CA SER A 18 -9.27 -22.38 -6.34
C SER A 18 -7.91 -22.28 -7.06
N CYS A 19 -7.00 -23.25 -6.83
CA CYS A 19 -5.71 -23.31 -7.52
C CYS A 19 -5.82 -23.54 -9.03
N LYS A 20 -6.83 -24.30 -9.48
CA LYS A 20 -7.04 -24.55 -10.93
C LYS A 20 -7.55 -23.32 -11.68
N ARG A 21 -8.29 -22.42 -11.06
CA ARG A 21 -8.71 -21.15 -11.69
C ARG A 21 -7.53 -20.20 -11.90
N LEU A 22 -6.57 -20.14 -10.98
CA LEU A 22 -5.33 -19.38 -11.16
C LEU A 22 -4.44 -19.93 -12.28
N LEU A 23 -4.38 -21.26 -12.44
CA LEU A 23 -3.54 -21.91 -13.46
C LEU A 23 -4.15 -21.85 -14.88
N CYS A 24 -5.47 -21.85 -15.03
CA CYS A 24 -6.12 -21.77 -16.35
C CYS A 24 -6.18 -20.36 -16.94
N ALA A 25 -6.04 -19.29 -16.14
CA ALA A 25 -6.07 -17.92 -16.62
C ALA A 25 -4.72 -17.45 -17.24
N LEU A 26 -3.66 -18.24 -17.14
CA LEU A 26 -2.30 -17.86 -17.53
C LEU A 26 -1.78 -18.51 -18.83
N MET A 27 -2.63 -19.14 -19.64
CA MET A 27 -2.22 -19.61 -20.97
C MET A 27 -2.83 -18.72 -22.07
N PRO A 28 -2.06 -17.85 -22.74
CA PRO A 28 -2.58 -17.13 -23.90
C PRO A 28 -2.65 -18.05 -25.12
N GLU A 29 -3.84 -18.16 -25.70
CA GLU A 29 -3.97 -18.59 -27.07
C GLU A 29 -3.37 -17.53 -28.00
N SER A 30 -2.60 -17.99 -28.95
CA SER A 30 -1.84 -17.23 -29.94
C SER A 30 -2.57 -16.03 -30.57
N ALA A 31 -1.96 -14.85 -30.51
CA ALA A 31 -2.32 -13.70 -31.34
C ALA A 31 -1.26 -13.46 -32.43
N PRO A 32 -1.65 -12.98 -33.63
CA PRO A 32 -0.77 -12.93 -34.78
C PRO A 32 0.14 -11.72 -34.83
N ASP A 33 1.28 -11.89 -35.51
CA ASP A 33 2.33 -10.92 -35.80
C ASP A 33 1.83 -9.57 -36.31
N ALA A 34 2.21 -8.50 -35.62
CA ALA A 34 2.26 -7.15 -36.17
C ALA A 34 3.69 -6.61 -36.05
N ALA A 35 4.39 -6.64 -37.17
CA ALA A 35 5.72 -6.08 -37.30
C ALA A 35 5.71 -4.57 -37.07
N CYS A 36 6.32 -4.11 -35.98
CA CYS A 36 6.73 -2.72 -35.80
C CYS A 36 8.25 -2.64 -35.73
N GLN A 37 8.85 -2.07 -36.76
CA GLN A 37 10.26 -1.74 -36.79
C GLN A 37 10.56 -0.62 -35.79
N SER A 38 11.01 -0.96 -34.59
CA SER A 38 11.64 -0.01 -33.66
C SER A 38 13.14 -0.34 -33.54
N ARG A 39 13.92 0.71 -33.61
CA ARG A 39 15.38 0.71 -33.51
C ARG A 39 15.87 -0.13 -32.34
N ASN A 40 16.91 -0.92 -32.59
CA ASN A 40 17.63 -1.77 -31.63
C ASN A 40 18.00 -1.05 -30.32
N LEU A 41 17.10 -1.06 -29.36
CA LEU A 41 17.49 -1.10 -27.95
C LEU A 41 17.69 -2.59 -27.65
N GLY A 42 18.96 -2.99 -27.49
CA GLY A 42 19.34 -4.39 -27.30
C GLY A 42 18.46 -5.11 -26.27
N GLN A 43 18.23 -6.39 -26.50
CA GLN A 43 17.62 -7.27 -25.51
C GLN A 43 18.29 -7.04 -24.15
N PRO A 44 17.52 -6.93 -23.05
CA PRO A 44 18.14 -6.83 -21.74
C PRO A 44 19.10 -8.01 -21.56
N PRO A 45 20.30 -7.77 -21.00
CA PRO A 45 21.25 -8.85 -20.76
C PRO A 45 20.58 -9.93 -19.89
N ALA A 46 20.93 -11.20 -20.17
CA ALA A 46 20.44 -12.31 -19.36
C ALA A 46 20.69 -12.01 -17.87
N ARG A 47 19.64 -12.15 -17.02
CA ARG A 47 19.75 -11.89 -15.58
C ARG A 47 20.99 -12.58 -15.02
N THR A 48 21.85 -11.80 -14.40
CA THR A 48 23.04 -12.32 -13.73
C THR A 48 22.69 -12.74 -12.30
N LYS A 49 23.47 -13.65 -11.70
CA LYS A 49 23.30 -14.04 -10.28
C LYS A 49 23.13 -12.87 -9.29
N GLY A 50 23.66 -11.69 -9.64
CA GLY A 50 23.54 -10.48 -8.83
C GLY A 50 22.11 -9.92 -8.73
N HIS A 51 21.25 -10.19 -9.72
CA HIS A 51 19.84 -9.79 -9.67
C HIS A 51 19.03 -10.69 -8.76
N ASP A 52 19.37 -11.98 -8.72
CA ASP A 52 18.59 -12.96 -7.93
C ASP A 52 18.83 -12.80 -6.42
N VAL A 53 19.99 -12.28 -6.01
CA VAL A 53 20.38 -12.14 -4.58
C VAL A 53 19.54 -11.09 -3.84
N ILE A 54 19.00 -10.08 -4.53
CA ILE A 54 18.21 -9.01 -3.87
C ILE A 54 16.69 -9.24 -3.90
N HIS A 55 16.25 -10.36 -4.45
CA HIS A 55 14.84 -10.75 -4.40
C HIS A 55 14.53 -11.56 -3.15
N ALA A 56 13.28 -11.49 -2.71
CA ALA A 56 12.81 -12.33 -1.60
C ALA A 56 13.16 -13.80 -1.88
N ASP A 57 13.93 -14.39 -0.96
CA ASP A 57 14.32 -15.79 -1.01
C ASP A 57 13.10 -16.73 -0.78
N ASP A 58 13.17 -17.94 -1.32
CA ASP A 58 12.17 -18.99 -1.07
C ASP A 58 12.27 -19.57 0.35
N GLY A 59 13.35 -19.24 1.08
CA GLY A 59 13.57 -19.66 2.44
C GLY A 59 12.48 -19.21 3.39
N GLY A 60 11.70 -20.16 3.92
CA GLY A 60 10.65 -19.87 4.89
C GLY A 60 9.34 -19.32 4.30
N LEU A 61 9.17 -19.24 2.96
CA LEU A 61 7.89 -18.99 2.33
C LEU A 61 7.08 -20.28 2.19
N SER A 62 5.77 -20.22 2.44
CA SER A 62 4.85 -21.30 2.13
C SER A 62 4.70 -21.49 0.62
N GLN A 63 4.11 -22.61 0.20
CA GLN A 63 3.82 -22.83 -1.23
C GLN A 63 2.86 -21.78 -1.77
N GLU A 64 1.87 -21.37 -0.98
CA GLU A 64 0.91 -20.32 -1.34
C GLU A 64 1.63 -18.98 -1.54
N GLN A 65 2.47 -18.56 -0.59
CA GLN A 65 3.23 -17.31 -0.68
C GLN A 65 4.15 -17.28 -1.91
N ARG A 66 4.81 -18.40 -2.24
CA ARG A 66 5.63 -18.49 -3.47
C ARG A 66 4.78 -18.31 -4.73
N LEU A 67 3.64 -19.00 -4.83
CA LEU A 67 2.75 -18.90 -5.98
C LEU A 67 2.18 -17.47 -6.14
N MET A 68 1.77 -16.84 -5.05
CA MET A 68 1.29 -15.45 -5.06
C MET A 68 2.37 -14.48 -5.52
N ARG A 69 3.57 -14.59 -4.94
CA ARG A 69 4.74 -13.77 -5.34
C ARG A 69 5.05 -13.95 -6.83
N ASP A 70 5.15 -15.19 -7.30
CA ASP A 70 5.56 -15.48 -8.67
C ASP A 70 4.50 -14.98 -9.67
N SER A 71 3.20 -15.14 -9.37
CA SER A 71 2.11 -14.59 -10.16
C SER A 71 2.14 -13.06 -10.18
N CYS A 72 2.38 -12.43 -9.02
CA CYS A 72 2.51 -10.99 -8.92
C CYS A 72 3.74 -10.47 -9.68
N ARG A 73 4.87 -11.17 -9.57
CA ARG A 73 6.10 -10.86 -10.30
C ARG A 73 5.93 -10.93 -11.82
N ALA A 74 5.22 -11.96 -12.32
CA ALA A 74 4.88 -12.07 -13.72
C ALA A 74 4.00 -10.89 -14.17
N PHE A 75 2.94 -10.59 -13.44
CA PHE A 75 2.08 -9.43 -13.71
C PHE A 75 2.86 -8.11 -13.74
N VAL A 76 3.75 -7.90 -12.77
CA VAL A 76 4.59 -6.71 -12.71
C VAL A 76 5.54 -6.62 -13.91
N ASN A 77 6.17 -7.73 -14.29
CA ASN A 77 7.13 -7.74 -15.40
C ASN A 77 6.44 -7.57 -16.77
N ASP A 78 5.31 -8.24 -16.96
CA ASP A 78 4.69 -8.39 -18.28
C ASP A 78 3.65 -7.30 -18.57
N VAL A 79 3.05 -6.70 -17.52
CA VAL A 79 1.98 -5.70 -17.66
C VAL A 79 2.38 -4.34 -17.07
N VAL A 80 2.74 -4.31 -15.77
CA VAL A 80 2.97 -3.04 -15.06
C VAL A 80 4.22 -2.33 -15.57
N THR A 81 5.35 -3.01 -15.60
CA THR A 81 6.63 -2.40 -15.99
C THR A 81 6.63 -1.86 -17.42
N PRO A 82 6.10 -2.55 -18.44
CA PRO A 82 5.97 -1.99 -19.78
C PRO A 82 5.08 -0.75 -19.84
N PHE A 83 3.93 -0.75 -19.15
CA PHE A 83 3.05 0.42 -19.06
C PHE A 83 3.78 1.60 -18.41
N ILE A 84 4.40 1.41 -17.27
CA ILE A 84 5.12 2.47 -16.56
C ILE A 84 6.26 3.03 -17.43
N ARG A 85 7.05 2.17 -18.07
CA ARG A 85 8.14 2.59 -18.97
C ARG A 85 7.69 3.42 -20.17
N SER A 86 6.48 3.20 -20.66
CA SER A 86 5.89 4.00 -21.75
C SER A 86 5.22 5.29 -21.26
N SER A 87 4.99 5.44 -19.95
CA SER A 87 4.12 6.46 -19.39
C SER A 87 4.79 7.43 -18.42
N TRP A 88 5.88 7.04 -17.74
CA TRP A 88 6.48 7.86 -16.68
C TRP A 88 6.88 9.27 -17.09
N GLN A 89 7.36 9.45 -18.32
CA GLN A 89 7.75 10.77 -18.83
C GLN A 89 6.55 11.73 -18.99
N LYS A 90 5.36 11.17 -19.14
CA LYS A 90 4.11 11.90 -19.34
C LYS A 90 3.28 12.02 -18.07
N GLU A 91 3.73 11.47 -16.95
CA GLU A 91 2.94 11.41 -15.72
C GLU A 91 2.50 12.78 -15.19
N TRP A 92 3.22 13.85 -15.57
CA TRP A 92 2.90 15.22 -15.21
C TRP A 92 1.77 15.82 -16.06
N ASP A 93 1.58 15.34 -17.28
CA ASP A 93 0.59 15.83 -18.23
C ASP A 93 -0.69 14.98 -18.21
N MET A 94 -0.67 13.81 -17.56
CA MET A 94 -1.80 12.90 -17.51
C MET A 94 -2.90 13.43 -16.58
N ALA A 95 -4.14 13.47 -17.09
CA ALA A 95 -5.30 13.68 -16.24
C ALA A 95 -5.46 12.53 -15.23
N PRO A 96 -6.06 12.77 -14.05
CA PRO A 96 -6.21 11.72 -13.03
C PRO A 96 -6.81 10.40 -13.54
N GLY A 97 -7.83 10.46 -14.41
CA GLY A 97 -8.47 9.27 -15.00
C GLY A 97 -7.58 8.51 -16.01
N GLU A 98 -6.50 9.11 -16.49
CA GLU A 98 -5.58 8.52 -17.47
C GLU A 98 -4.34 7.89 -16.82
N ARG A 99 -4.04 8.24 -15.56
CA ARG A 99 -2.82 7.82 -14.86
C ARG A 99 -2.73 6.31 -14.70
N LEU A 100 -3.86 5.64 -14.52
CA LEU A 100 -3.88 4.19 -14.42
C LEU A 100 -5.04 3.61 -15.24
N PRO A 101 -4.75 3.00 -16.41
CA PRO A 101 -5.77 2.40 -17.24
C PRO A 101 -6.55 1.29 -16.50
N PRO A 102 -7.85 1.13 -16.77
CA PRO A 102 -8.67 0.05 -16.21
C PRO A 102 -8.05 -1.33 -16.32
N ALA A 103 -7.42 -1.64 -17.45
CA ALA A 103 -6.76 -2.93 -17.70
C ALA A 103 -5.69 -3.31 -16.66
N ILE A 104 -5.04 -2.33 -16.01
CA ILE A 104 -4.08 -2.60 -14.93
C ILE A 104 -4.79 -3.10 -13.67
N LEU A 105 -5.93 -2.50 -13.31
CA LEU A 105 -6.72 -2.95 -12.15
C LEU A 105 -7.42 -4.28 -12.43
N GLU A 106 -7.89 -4.49 -13.65
CA GLU A 106 -8.45 -5.77 -14.13
C GLU A 106 -7.38 -6.88 -14.09
N GLY A 107 -6.15 -6.58 -14.52
CA GLY A 107 -5.02 -7.51 -14.41
C GLY A 107 -4.67 -7.85 -12.97
N ALA A 108 -4.68 -6.88 -12.06
CA ALA A 108 -4.47 -7.11 -10.63
C ALA A 108 -5.62 -7.93 -10.01
N GLU A 109 -6.86 -7.75 -10.49
CA GLU A 109 -8.00 -8.58 -10.07
C GLU A 109 -7.88 -10.02 -10.57
N ALA A 110 -7.47 -10.20 -11.83
CA ALA A 110 -7.34 -11.54 -12.44
C ALA A 110 -6.37 -12.47 -11.66
N ILE A 111 -5.37 -11.89 -10.99
CA ILE A 111 -4.44 -12.61 -10.12
C ILE A 111 -4.82 -12.53 -8.62
N GLY A 112 -5.99 -11.97 -8.28
CA GLY A 112 -6.51 -11.88 -6.92
C GLY A 112 -5.82 -10.83 -6.02
N VAL A 113 -4.92 -10.02 -6.56
CA VAL A 113 -4.10 -9.09 -5.76
C VAL A 113 -4.87 -7.82 -5.39
N ARG A 114 -5.85 -7.38 -6.20
CA ARG A 114 -6.60 -6.14 -5.92
C ARG A 114 -7.43 -6.23 -4.64
N THR A 115 -7.94 -7.40 -4.31
CA THR A 115 -8.93 -7.63 -3.24
C THR A 115 -8.40 -8.46 -2.07
N LEU A 116 -7.08 -8.51 -1.91
CA LEU A 116 -6.48 -9.11 -0.71
C LEU A 116 -7.05 -8.46 0.56
N GLY A 117 -7.33 -9.28 1.58
CA GLY A 117 -7.95 -8.83 2.83
C GLY A 117 -9.49 -8.85 2.82
N VAL A 118 -10.14 -9.14 1.69
CA VAL A 118 -11.57 -9.47 1.66
C VAL A 118 -11.76 -10.93 2.06
N PRO A 119 -12.56 -11.25 3.09
CA PRO A 119 -12.72 -12.62 3.56
C PRO A 119 -13.37 -13.56 2.52
N GLU A 120 -13.02 -14.85 2.56
CA GLU A 120 -13.62 -15.89 1.71
C GLU A 120 -15.14 -15.97 1.91
N ALA A 121 -15.63 -15.73 3.13
CA ALA A 121 -17.06 -15.69 3.45
C ALA A 121 -17.87 -14.69 2.61
N PHE A 122 -17.24 -13.70 2.01
CA PHE A 122 -17.86 -12.72 1.10
C PHE A 122 -17.43 -12.89 -0.35
N GLY A 123 -16.72 -13.99 -0.68
CA GLY A 123 -16.24 -14.32 -2.03
C GLY A 123 -14.82 -13.84 -2.31
N GLY A 124 -14.11 -13.34 -1.31
CA GLY A 124 -12.69 -13.01 -1.36
C GLY A 124 -11.79 -14.24 -1.16
N PHE A 125 -10.65 -14.05 -0.53
CA PHE A 125 -9.67 -15.09 -0.29
C PHE A 125 -9.03 -14.91 1.11
N ASP A 126 -9.10 -15.95 1.94
CA ASP A 126 -8.41 -15.98 3.22
C ASP A 126 -6.99 -16.47 3.04
N LEU A 127 -6.04 -15.68 3.50
CA LEU A 127 -4.63 -16.03 3.52
C LEU A 127 -4.36 -17.07 4.62
N GLU A 128 -3.29 -17.85 4.45
CA GLU A 128 -2.86 -18.86 5.41
C GLU A 128 -2.79 -18.25 6.84
N PRO A 129 -3.45 -18.87 7.84
CA PRO A 129 -3.47 -18.36 9.20
C PRO A 129 -2.07 -18.12 9.77
N GLY A 130 -1.86 -16.96 10.39
CA GLY A 130 -0.57 -16.57 10.98
C GLY A 130 0.48 -16.13 9.96
N SER A 131 0.06 -15.81 8.71
CA SER A 131 0.97 -15.33 7.66
C SER A 131 0.42 -14.14 6.87
N GLU A 132 -0.70 -13.55 7.32
CA GLU A 132 -1.43 -12.54 6.58
C GLU A 132 -0.58 -11.29 6.28
N VAL A 133 0.02 -10.69 7.30
CA VAL A 133 0.80 -9.46 7.15
C VAL A 133 2.10 -9.73 6.39
N ARG A 134 2.69 -10.90 6.59
CA ARG A 134 3.85 -11.34 5.82
C ARG A 134 3.52 -11.49 4.33
N SER A 135 2.38 -12.05 3.99
CA SER A 135 1.90 -12.18 2.60
C SER A 135 1.63 -10.81 1.98
N PHE A 136 0.98 -9.89 2.71
CA PHE A 136 0.81 -8.51 2.25
C PHE A 136 2.14 -7.81 1.98
N ALA A 137 3.13 -7.98 2.85
CA ALA A 137 4.45 -7.38 2.67
C ALA A 137 5.13 -7.90 1.40
N LEU A 138 5.12 -9.21 1.20
CA LEU A 138 5.70 -9.88 0.04
C LEU A 138 5.11 -9.36 -1.29
N ILE A 139 3.79 -9.26 -1.37
CA ILE A 139 3.10 -8.78 -2.57
C ILE A 139 3.27 -7.28 -2.76
N ALA A 140 3.26 -6.49 -1.67
CA ALA A 140 3.50 -5.05 -1.73
C ALA A 140 4.91 -4.70 -2.25
N GLU A 141 5.94 -5.48 -1.87
CA GLU A 141 7.30 -5.36 -2.40
C GLU A 141 7.31 -5.57 -3.92
N GLU A 142 6.71 -6.66 -4.41
CA GLU A 142 6.71 -6.97 -5.85
C GLU A 142 5.97 -5.92 -6.67
N ILE A 143 4.81 -5.45 -6.23
CA ILE A 143 4.06 -4.42 -6.97
C ILE A 143 4.83 -3.09 -6.97
N ALA A 144 5.40 -2.70 -5.83
CA ALA A 144 6.13 -1.44 -5.71
C ALA A 144 7.46 -1.45 -6.50
N ARG A 145 8.04 -2.63 -6.74
CA ARG A 145 9.14 -2.82 -7.68
C ARG A 145 8.75 -2.42 -9.12
N GLY A 146 7.51 -2.67 -9.51
CA GLY A 146 6.95 -2.20 -10.78
C GLY A 146 6.61 -0.71 -10.76
N ASP A 147 5.80 -0.31 -9.78
CA ASP A 147 5.43 1.10 -9.54
C ASP A 147 4.86 1.31 -8.14
N SER A 148 5.38 2.31 -7.45
CA SER A 148 4.97 2.66 -6.09
C SER A 148 3.58 3.26 -6.01
N GLY A 149 3.14 4.01 -7.02
CA GLY A 149 1.80 4.61 -7.08
C GLY A 149 0.71 3.55 -7.28
N LEU A 150 0.96 2.57 -8.16
CA LEU A 150 0.07 1.41 -8.30
C LEU A 150 0.02 0.61 -6.99
N ALA A 151 1.17 0.38 -6.35
CA ALA A 151 1.22 -0.29 -5.06
C ALA A 151 0.37 0.45 -4.02
N ASP A 152 0.47 1.77 -3.92
CA ASP A 152 -0.36 2.58 -3.02
C ASP A 152 -1.85 2.43 -3.31
N LYS A 153 -2.23 2.40 -4.58
CA LYS A 153 -3.63 2.25 -4.99
C LYS A 153 -4.21 0.91 -4.54
N LEU A 154 -3.47 -0.19 -4.71
CA LEU A 154 -3.92 -1.54 -4.35
C LEU A 154 -3.86 -1.79 -2.83
N VAL A 155 -2.77 -1.42 -2.18
CA VAL A 155 -2.63 -1.66 -0.73
C VAL A 155 -3.62 -0.85 0.10
N GLN A 156 -4.12 0.26 -0.42
CA GLN A 156 -5.17 1.01 0.26
C GLN A 156 -6.48 0.20 0.34
N ASN A 157 -6.82 -0.57 -0.70
CA ASN A 157 -7.94 -1.49 -0.66
C ASN A 157 -7.75 -2.56 0.43
N TRP A 158 -6.55 -3.18 0.50
CA TRP A 158 -6.27 -4.22 1.51
C TRP A 158 -6.40 -3.68 2.92
N LYS A 159 -5.75 -2.55 3.20
CA LYS A 159 -5.78 -1.89 4.51
C LYS A 159 -7.21 -1.54 4.93
N VAL A 160 -8.02 -0.98 4.04
CA VAL A 160 -9.40 -0.63 4.36
C VAL A 160 -10.28 -1.89 4.49
N SER A 161 -10.03 -2.94 3.70
CA SER A 161 -10.73 -4.22 3.86
C SER A 161 -10.46 -4.86 5.23
N ILE A 162 -9.20 -4.84 5.70
CA ILE A 162 -8.83 -5.27 7.06
C ILE A 162 -9.63 -4.47 8.10
N LEU A 163 -9.68 -3.14 7.95
CA LEU A 163 -10.43 -2.28 8.87
C LEU A 163 -11.93 -2.61 8.88
N LEU A 164 -12.55 -2.73 7.70
CA LEU A 164 -13.97 -3.06 7.60
C LEU A 164 -14.28 -4.44 8.18
N ARG A 165 -13.43 -5.42 7.95
CA ARG A 165 -13.54 -6.76 8.54
C ARG A 165 -13.56 -6.72 10.07
N GLU A 166 -12.73 -5.85 10.66
CA GLU A 166 -12.59 -5.74 12.12
C GLU A 166 -13.70 -4.94 12.78
N VAL A 167 -14.15 -3.83 12.17
CA VAL A 167 -15.00 -2.86 12.87
C VAL A 167 -16.37 -2.65 12.24
N ALA A 168 -16.58 -3.03 10.97
CA ALA A 168 -17.88 -2.79 10.34
C ALA A 168 -18.93 -3.79 10.80
N PRO A 169 -20.17 -3.34 11.04
CA PRO A 169 -21.31 -4.24 11.25
C PRO A 169 -21.47 -5.23 10.10
N GLN A 170 -21.91 -6.45 10.41
CA GLN A 170 -22.01 -7.54 9.43
C GLN A 170 -22.84 -7.16 8.19
N HIS A 171 -23.95 -6.43 8.37
CA HIS A 171 -24.79 -6.01 7.24
C HIS A 171 -24.05 -5.08 6.26
N LEU A 172 -23.13 -4.21 6.75
CA LEU A 172 -22.30 -3.37 5.91
C LEU A 172 -21.23 -4.20 5.18
N GLN A 173 -20.63 -5.19 5.83
CA GLN A 173 -19.71 -6.11 5.18
C GLN A 173 -20.40 -6.90 4.06
N GLN A 174 -21.61 -7.45 4.33
CA GLN A 174 -22.44 -8.16 3.35
C GLN A 174 -22.87 -7.27 2.17
N HIS A 175 -23.03 -5.96 2.42
CA HIS A 175 -23.41 -5.02 1.38
C HIS A 175 -22.22 -4.60 0.51
N TRP A 176 -21.04 -4.34 1.08
CA TRP A 176 -19.95 -3.67 0.39
C TRP A 176 -18.88 -4.61 -0.18
N PHE A 177 -18.54 -5.72 0.49
CA PHE A 177 -17.53 -6.63 -0.04
C PHE A 177 -17.91 -7.27 -1.38
N PRO A 178 -19.16 -7.74 -1.60
CA PRO A 178 -19.55 -8.24 -2.92
C PRO A 178 -19.47 -7.19 -4.03
N ARG A 179 -19.76 -5.91 -3.72
CA ARG A 179 -19.63 -4.81 -4.67
C ARG A 179 -18.17 -4.49 -5.02
N LEU A 180 -17.29 -4.51 -4.02
CA LEU A 180 -15.85 -4.37 -4.23
C LEU A 180 -15.30 -5.47 -5.13
N LEU A 181 -15.76 -6.72 -4.95
CA LEU A 181 -15.31 -7.85 -5.77
C LEU A 181 -15.88 -7.80 -7.20
N ALA A 182 -17.11 -7.34 -7.38
CA ALA A 182 -17.79 -7.32 -8.68
C ALA A 182 -17.27 -6.24 -9.65
N ASP A 183 -16.66 -5.17 -9.13
CA ASP A 183 -16.19 -4.04 -9.94
C ASP A 183 -14.67 -3.84 -9.76
N PRO A 184 -13.84 -4.14 -10.77
CA PRO A 184 -12.39 -3.92 -10.71
C PRO A 184 -11.99 -2.46 -10.49
N GLN A 185 -12.86 -1.50 -10.79
CA GLN A 185 -12.62 -0.07 -10.56
C GLN A 185 -13.05 0.40 -9.16
N PHE A 186 -13.67 -0.48 -8.36
CA PHE A 186 -14.11 -0.14 -7.01
C PHE A 186 -12.90 -0.02 -6.08
N LEU A 187 -12.61 1.20 -5.66
CA LEU A 187 -11.51 1.53 -4.77
C LEU A 187 -12.02 2.02 -3.41
N LEU A 188 -11.21 1.80 -2.39
CA LEU A 188 -11.46 2.18 -1.02
C LEU A 188 -10.51 3.29 -0.58
N ALA A 189 -10.99 4.21 0.27
CA ALA A 189 -10.19 5.27 0.85
C ALA A 189 -10.35 5.37 2.38
N HIS A 190 -9.24 5.73 3.06
CA HIS A 190 -9.19 5.96 4.51
C HIS A 190 -8.94 7.45 4.78
N CYS A 191 -9.95 8.14 5.29
CA CYS A 191 -10.00 9.60 5.34
C CYS A 191 -9.72 10.12 6.76
N LEU A 192 -8.45 10.14 7.15
CA LEU A 192 -8.02 10.61 8.46
C LEU A 192 -7.47 12.04 8.42
N THR A 193 -6.50 12.30 7.54
CA THR A 193 -5.73 13.54 7.49
C THR A 193 -6.60 14.73 7.11
N GLU A 194 -6.40 15.84 7.79
CA GLU A 194 -7.05 17.14 7.58
C GLU A 194 -6.04 18.20 7.13
N PRO A 195 -6.47 19.39 6.64
CA PRO A 195 -5.55 20.48 6.33
C PRO A 195 -4.63 20.87 7.49
N ARG A 196 -5.10 20.74 8.71
CA ARG A 196 -4.31 20.97 9.93
C ARG A 196 -3.31 19.84 10.23
N GLY A 197 -3.57 18.61 9.74
CA GLY A 197 -2.75 17.42 9.98
C GLY A 197 -3.53 16.27 10.62
N ALA A 198 -2.81 15.23 11.04
CA ALA A 198 -3.37 14.06 11.73
C ALA A 198 -2.49 13.60 12.90
N SER A 199 -1.39 14.29 13.16
CA SER A 199 -0.40 13.90 14.17
C SER A 199 -0.85 14.17 15.60
N ASP A 200 -1.83 15.05 15.80
CA ASP A 200 -2.42 15.40 17.11
C ASP A 200 -2.88 14.16 17.90
N ARG A 201 -3.27 13.09 17.22
CA ARG A 201 -3.62 11.79 17.86
C ARG A 201 -2.48 11.13 18.64
N TRP A 202 -1.25 11.59 18.40
CA TRP A 202 -0.05 11.07 19.07
C TRP A 202 0.40 11.93 20.23
N LEU A 203 -0.27 13.05 20.46
CA LEU A 203 -0.03 13.85 21.66
C LEU A 203 -0.22 12.96 22.91
N PRO A 204 0.62 13.15 23.92
CA PRO A 204 0.57 12.35 25.15
C PRO A 204 -0.61 12.74 26.05
N TYR A 205 -1.31 13.79 25.72
CA TYR A 205 -2.46 14.32 26.45
C TYR A 205 -3.70 14.43 25.54
N ASN A 206 -4.87 14.41 26.15
CA ASN A 206 -6.14 14.52 25.45
C ASN A 206 -6.61 15.96 25.45
N ALA A 207 -6.05 16.77 24.54
CA ALA A 207 -6.40 18.18 24.39
C ALA A 207 -7.58 18.36 23.41
N PRO A 208 -8.73 18.91 23.83
CA PRO A 208 -9.85 19.22 22.92
C PRO A 208 -9.45 20.12 21.75
N GLU A 209 -8.52 21.07 21.99
CA GLU A 209 -8.00 22.01 21.00
C GLU A 209 -7.23 21.30 19.88
N ALA A 210 -6.61 20.17 20.20
CA ALA A 210 -5.90 19.30 19.27
C ALA A 210 -6.84 18.24 18.62
N GLY A 211 -8.15 18.38 18.80
CA GLY A 211 -9.14 17.51 18.22
C GLY A 211 -9.29 17.65 16.72
N MET A 212 -9.91 16.64 16.11
CA MET A 212 -10.25 16.64 14.68
C MET A 212 -11.22 17.78 14.36
N GLN A 213 -11.00 18.47 13.23
CA GLN A 213 -11.84 19.60 12.81
C GLN A 213 -13.09 19.12 12.07
N THR A 214 -13.00 18.03 11.30
CA THR A 214 -14.18 17.36 10.73
C THR A 214 -15.07 16.88 11.84
N ARG A 215 -16.36 17.17 11.77
CA ARG A 215 -17.35 16.92 12.82
C ARG A 215 -18.51 16.09 12.30
N ALA A 216 -19.07 15.29 13.18
CA ALA A 216 -20.31 14.59 12.92
C ALA A 216 -21.28 14.81 14.07
N VAL A 217 -22.49 15.25 13.75
CA VAL A 217 -23.57 15.51 14.74
C VAL A 217 -24.75 14.61 14.40
N ARG A 218 -25.32 14.00 15.42
CA ARG A 218 -26.53 13.19 15.27
C ARG A 218 -27.73 14.10 14.98
N ASP A 219 -28.50 13.76 13.93
CA ASP A 219 -29.74 14.45 13.56
C ASP A 219 -30.79 13.40 13.14
N GLY A 220 -31.70 13.10 14.05
CA GLY A 220 -32.70 12.04 13.86
C GLY A 220 -32.04 10.68 13.62
N ASP A 221 -32.35 10.06 12.48
CA ASP A 221 -31.81 8.75 12.08
C ASP A 221 -30.52 8.85 11.26
N ASP A 222 -29.97 10.07 11.11
CA ASP A 222 -28.75 10.34 10.37
C ASP A 222 -27.63 10.90 11.24
N TRP A 223 -26.43 10.86 10.69
CA TRP A 223 -25.28 11.69 11.08
C TRP A 223 -25.04 12.75 10.02
N VAL A 224 -24.82 13.98 10.44
CA VAL A 224 -24.45 15.12 9.56
C VAL A 224 -22.98 15.40 9.73
N ILE A 225 -22.21 15.19 8.66
CA ILE A 225 -20.75 15.35 8.65
C ILE A 225 -20.41 16.69 7.98
N ASN A 226 -19.56 17.50 8.63
CA ASN A 226 -19.03 18.77 8.12
C ASN A 226 -17.53 18.82 8.34
N GLY A 227 -16.78 19.22 7.29
CA GLY A 227 -15.33 19.36 7.36
C GLY A 227 -14.59 19.06 6.07
N ARG A 228 -13.27 18.87 6.18
CA ARG A 228 -12.38 18.62 5.04
C ARG A 228 -11.38 17.53 5.37
N LYS A 229 -11.07 16.70 4.37
CA LYS A 229 -9.97 15.73 4.42
C LYS A 229 -8.99 16.02 3.29
N GLN A 230 -7.70 15.82 3.56
CA GLN A 230 -6.62 16.16 2.65
C GLN A 230 -5.59 15.04 2.57
N TYR A 231 -4.92 14.92 1.43
CA TYR A 231 -3.89 13.91 1.18
C TYR A 231 -4.38 12.47 1.29
N ILE A 232 -5.60 12.22 0.81
CA ILE A 232 -6.24 10.92 0.93
C ILE A 232 -5.85 10.02 -0.25
N SER A 233 -5.12 8.92 0.03
CA SER A 233 -4.81 7.88 -0.96
C SER A 233 -6.10 7.29 -1.52
N ASN A 234 -6.18 7.12 -2.85
CA ASN A 234 -7.39 6.80 -3.61
C ASN A 234 -8.52 7.83 -3.46
N GLY A 235 -8.35 8.91 -2.71
CA GLY A 235 -9.43 9.84 -2.37
C GLY A 235 -10.13 10.44 -3.58
N TYR A 236 -9.42 10.59 -4.70
CA TYR A 236 -10.01 11.08 -5.94
C TYR A 236 -10.86 10.02 -6.65
N ASP A 237 -10.48 8.74 -6.61
CA ASP A 237 -11.10 7.66 -7.39
C ASP A 237 -12.03 6.77 -6.58
N ALA A 238 -11.89 6.72 -5.25
CA ALA A 238 -12.59 5.75 -4.42
C ALA A 238 -14.12 5.82 -4.56
N ALA A 239 -14.76 4.65 -4.49
CA ALA A 239 -16.19 4.50 -4.44
C ALA A 239 -16.74 4.50 -3.01
N LEU A 240 -15.89 4.18 -2.01
CA LEU A 240 -16.28 4.06 -0.61
C LEU A 240 -15.17 4.61 0.30
N TYR A 241 -15.56 5.39 1.29
CA TYR A 241 -14.67 6.15 2.17
C TYR A 241 -14.93 5.83 3.63
N VAL A 242 -13.87 5.49 4.38
CA VAL A 242 -13.92 5.48 5.84
C VAL A 242 -13.49 6.85 6.35
N VAL A 243 -14.45 7.62 6.86
CA VAL A 243 -14.27 9.01 7.27
C VAL A 243 -14.22 9.11 8.79
N TYR A 244 -13.16 9.72 9.32
CA TYR A 244 -13.03 10.01 10.74
C TYR A 244 -13.52 11.43 11.03
N ALA A 245 -14.41 11.56 12.03
CA ALA A 245 -14.94 12.84 12.45
C ALA A 245 -15.06 12.90 13.98
N ASN A 246 -14.91 14.11 14.55
CA ASN A 246 -15.14 14.34 15.95
C ASN A 246 -16.64 14.35 16.25
N THR A 247 -17.06 13.53 17.22
CA THR A 247 -18.44 13.43 17.71
C THR A 247 -18.63 13.97 19.12
N ASP A 248 -17.51 14.29 19.81
CA ASP A 248 -17.51 14.88 21.16
C ASP A 248 -16.41 15.92 21.30
N ARG A 249 -16.79 17.20 21.24
CA ARG A 249 -15.86 18.35 21.28
C ARG A 249 -15.19 18.58 22.64
N SER A 250 -15.71 17.97 23.68
CA SER A 250 -15.10 18.05 25.03
C SER A 250 -13.89 17.11 25.16
N LYS A 251 -13.66 16.26 24.17
CA LYS A 251 -12.59 15.27 24.13
C LYS A 251 -11.59 15.57 23.03
N GLY A 252 -10.32 15.22 23.25
CA GLY A 252 -9.27 15.29 22.25
C GLY A 252 -9.42 14.25 21.14
N MET A 253 -8.49 14.29 20.19
CA MET A 253 -8.58 13.51 18.95
C MET A 253 -8.72 12.01 19.18
N LEU A 254 -8.02 11.43 20.16
CA LEU A 254 -8.06 9.98 20.39
C LEU A 254 -9.41 9.52 20.94
N GLN A 255 -9.99 10.27 21.89
CA GLN A 255 -11.19 9.86 22.61
C GLN A 255 -12.49 10.33 21.94
N GLY A 256 -12.47 11.49 21.24
CA GLY A 256 -13.66 12.09 20.64
C GLY A 256 -13.90 11.74 19.17
N THR A 257 -13.05 10.90 18.58
CA THR A 257 -13.16 10.56 17.15
C THR A 257 -13.94 9.29 16.94
N SER A 258 -14.94 9.38 16.05
CA SER A 258 -15.73 8.27 15.51
C SER A 258 -15.40 8.04 14.04
N SER A 259 -15.76 6.88 13.50
CA SER A 259 -15.55 6.53 12.07
C SER A 259 -16.87 6.18 11.40
N PHE A 260 -17.01 6.64 10.17
CA PHE A 260 -18.21 6.52 9.36
C PHE A 260 -17.90 5.95 7.98
N LEU A 261 -18.80 5.20 7.41
CA LEU A 261 -18.73 4.72 6.05
C LEU A 261 -19.52 5.65 5.14
N VAL A 262 -18.85 6.27 4.17
CA VAL A 262 -19.46 7.26 3.27
C VAL A 262 -19.27 6.80 1.82
N PRO A 263 -20.35 6.43 1.11
CA PRO A 263 -20.30 6.12 -0.31
C PRO A 263 -20.03 7.37 -1.15
N ARG A 264 -19.38 7.19 -2.31
CA ARG A 264 -19.30 8.24 -3.33
C ARG A 264 -20.69 8.65 -3.79
N GLY A 265 -20.91 9.93 -3.98
CA GLY A 265 -22.22 10.46 -4.39
C GLY A 265 -23.21 10.71 -3.24
N THR A 266 -22.82 10.47 -1.98
CA THR A 266 -23.61 10.91 -0.82
C THR A 266 -23.87 12.41 -0.90
N PRO A 267 -25.11 12.89 -0.76
CA PRO A 267 -25.41 14.32 -0.76
C PRO A 267 -24.58 15.08 0.28
N GLY A 268 -23.98 16.20 -0.13
CA GLY A 268 -23.08 16.99 0.71
C GLY A 268 -21.63 16.49 0.77
N PHE A 269 -21.30 15.40 0.05
CA PHE A 269 -19.92 14.93 -0.12
C PHE A 269 -19.38 15.27 -1.50
N THR A 270 -18.22 15.95 -1.56
CA THR A 270 -17.56 16.35 -2.80
C THR A 270 -16.08 15.99 -2.79
N VAL A 271 -15.59 15.42 -3.89
CA VAL A 271 -14.17 15.30 -4.18
C VAL A 271 -13.70 16.60 -4.82
N ALA A 272 -13.00 17.45 -4.06
CA ALA A 272 -12.68 18.81 -4.48
C ALA A 272 -11.57 18.86 -5.54
N LYS A 273 -10.53 18.03 -5.40
CA LYS A 273 -9.45 17.93 -6.39
C LYS A 273 -8.62 16.66 -6.22
N CYS A 274 -7.85 16.33 -7.27
CA CYS A 274 -6.70 15.45 -7.19
C CYS A 274 -5.46 16.27 -6.82
N ASN A 275 -4.74 15.87 -5.78
CA ASN A 275 -3.49 16.54 -5.39
C ASN A 275 -2.35 16.11 -6.31
N GLU A 276 -1.51 17.07 -6.71
CA GLU A 276 -0.28 16.80 -7.44
C GLU A 276 0.83 16.46 -6.46
N THR A 277 1.35 15.24 -6.56
CA THR A 277 2.42 14.72 -5.71
C THR A 277 3.73 14.66 -6.46
N MET A 278 4.86 14.80 -5.76
CA MET A 278 6.17 14.74 -6.40
C MET A 278 6.54 13.33 -6.90
N GLY A 279 6.02 12.28 -6.27
CA GLY A 279 6.20 10.87 -6.61
C GLY A 279 4.92 10.09 -6.35
N CYS A 280 4.93 8.76 -6.58
CA CYS A 280 3.75 7.89 -6.49
C CYS A 280 2.57 8.41 -7.35
N ARG A 281 2.85 9.01 -8.52
CA ARG A 281 1.87 9.77 -9.30
C ARG A 281 0.78 8.92 -9.96
N PHE A 282 1.01 7.63 -10.11
CA PHE A 282 -0.02 6.70 -10.60
C PHE A 282 -1.09 6.34 -9.55
N MET A 283 -1.00 6.92 -8.35
CA MET A 283 -2.05 6.91 -7.33
C MET A 283 -2.70 8.30 -7.25
N ASN A 284 -4.02 8.37 -7.34
CA ASN A 284 -4.75 9.63 -7.28
C ASN A 284 -5.08 10.02 -5.83
N ASN A 285 -4.33 10.99 -5.33
CA ASN A 285 -4.49 11.53 -3.99
C ASN A 285 -5.58 12.62 -3.98
N GLY A 286 -6.58 12.50 -3.08
CA GLY A 286 -7.74 13.37 -3.08
C GLY A 286 -7.81 14.36 -1.93
N GLU A 287 -8.41 15.53 -2.20
CA GLU A 287 -8.98 16.44 -1.21
C GLU A 287 -10.50 16.31 -1.21
N LEU A 288 -11.09 16.13 -0.01
CA LEU A 288 -12.49 15.81 0.18
C LEU A 288 -13.16 16.88 1.02
N VAL A 289 -14.38 17.25 0.67
CA VAL A 289 -15.19 18.25 1.35
C VAL A 289 -16.54 17.67 1.74
N PHE A 290 -16.94 17.93 2.97
CA PHE A 290 -18.21 17.51 3.56
C PHE A 290 -18.95 18.77 4.01
N GLU A 291 -20.12 19.03 3.41
CA GLU A 291 -21.00 20.16 3.70
C GLU A 291 -22.41 19.62 3.92
N ASP A 292 -22.84 19.55 5.18
CA ASP A 292 -24.08 18.90 5.60
C ASP A 292 -24.25 17.50 5.01
N CYS A 293 -23.14 16.75 4.93
CA CYS A 293 -23.12 15.41 4.38
C CYS A 293 -23.87 14.45 5.31
N ARG A 294 -25.03 13.96 4.85
CA ARG A 294 -25.90 13.06 5.62
C ARG A 294 -25.58 11.62 5.31
N VAL A 295 -25.31 10.86 6.36
CA VAL A 295 -25.12 9.41 6.31
C VAL A 295 -26.06 8.72 7.30
N PRO A 296 -26.65 7.58 6.93
CA PRO A 296 -27.51 6.81 7.84
C PRO A 296 -26.80 6.43 9.15
N ALA A 297 -27.55 6.31 10.21
CA ALA A 297 -27.01 5.96 11.52
C ALA A 297 -26.21 4.66 11.55
N ASP A 298 -26.65 3.69 10.79
CA ASP A 298 -26.03 2.37 10.68
C ASP A 298 -24.72 2.37 9.87
N HIS A 299 -24.38 3.50 9.20
CA HIS A 299 -23.07 3.73 8.61
C HIS A 299 -22.00 4.18 9.62
N LEU A 300 -22.33 4.35 10.89
CA LEU A 300 -21.38 4.51 11.98
C LEU A 300 -20.63 3.18 12.20
N LEU A 301 -19.32 3.16 11.94
CA LEU A 301 -18.50 1.98 12.14
C LEU A 301 -18.08 1.82 13.60
N VAL A 302 -17.51 2.87 14.17
CA VAL A 302 -17.08 2.90 15.57
C VAL A 302 -17.41 4.27 16.15
N LYS A 303 -18.12 4.27 17.28
CA LYS A 303 -18.36 5.51 18.05
C LYS A 303 -17.27 5.68 19.09
N ASP A 304 -16.65 6.84 19.10
CA ASP A 304 -15.54 7.19 20.00
C ASP A 304 -14.36 6.20 19.92
N LEU A 305 -13.18 6.60 20.28
CA LEU A 305 -11.97 5.75 20.22
C LEU A 305 -11.73 5.02 18.88
N ALA A 306 -12.34 5.49 17.77
CA ALA A 306 -12.23 4.82 16.47
C ALA A 306 -10.79 4.63 16.00
N LEU A 307 -9.89 5.54 16.37
CA LEU A 307 -8.47 5.42 16.07
C LEU A 307 -7.76 4.30 16.86
N LYS A 308 -8.26 3.95 18.03
CA LYS A 308 -7.77 2.83 18.83
C LYS A 308 -8.28 1.51 18.26
N SER A 309 -9.54 1.46 17.85
CA SER A 309 -10.17 0.26 17.26
C SER A 309 -9.54 -0.14 15.92
N ALA A 310 -8.90 0.79 15.21
CA ALA A 310 -8.17 0.51 13.95
C ALA A 310 -6.74 -0.02 14.16
N GLY A 311 -6.47 -0.73 15.27
CA GLY A 311 -5.11 -1.13 15.65
C GLY A 311 -4.42 -2.03 14.63
N GLN A 312 -5.10 -3.04 14.09
CA GLN A 312 -4.55 -3.95 13.08
C GLN A 312 -4.28 -3.22 11.77
N TYR A 313 -5.24 -2.40 11.31
CA TYR A 313 -5.05 -1.53 10.15
C TYR A 313 -3.73 -0.74 10.24
N PHE A 314 -3.44 -0.13 11.41
CA PHE A 314 -2.24 0.67 11.56
C PHE A 314 -0.96 -0.18 11.64
N ARG A 315 -0.98 -1.35 12.29
CA ARG A 315 0.18 -2.26 12.35
C ARG A 315 0.50 -2.82 10.97
N ALA A 316 -0.47 -3.46 10.31
CA ALA A 316 -0.31 -3.98 8.96
C ALA A 316 0.10 -2.88 7.97
N GLY A 317 -0.53 -1.69 8.06
CA GLY A 317 -0.21 -0.54 7.22
C GLY A 317 1.25 -0.11 7.30
N LYS A 318 1.89 -0.16 8.48
CA LYS A 318 3.32 0.17 8.65
C LYS A 318 4.23 -0.83 7.94
N ILE A 319 3.92 -2.12 8.05
CA ILE A 319 4.69 -3.18 7.39
C ILE A 319 4.53 -3.09 5.88
N ILE A 320 3.30 -2.96 5.39
CA ILE A 320 3.02 -2.78 3.95
C ILE A 320 3.74 -1.55 3.40
N GLN A 321 3.77 -0.44 4.17
CA GLN A 321 4.51 0.75 3.78
C GLN A 321 6.01 0.50 3.69
N ALA A 322 6.61 -0.20 4.66
CA ALA A 322 8.02 -0.56 4.65
C ALA A 322 8.37 -1.50 3.49
N ALA A 323 7.48 -2.44 3.17
CA ALA A 323 7.63 -3.36 2.04
C ALA A 323 7.55 -2.64 0.68
N LYS A 324 6.67 -1.63 0.53
CA LYS A 324 6.66 -0.79 -0.68
C LYS A 324 7.98 -0.02 -0.85
N ASN A 325 8.53 0.53 0.23
CA ASN A 325 9.84 1.18 0.18
C ASN A 325 10.90 0.20 -0.32
N LEU A 326 10.89 -1.02 0.23
CA LEU A 326 11.80 -2.10 -0.18
C LEU A 326 11.67 -2.38 -1.68
N GLY A 327 10.46 -2.48 -2.22
CA GLY A 327 10.21 -2.69 -3.65
C GLY A 327 10.83 -1.58 -4.53
N VAL A 328 10.70 -0.31 -4.12
CA VAL A 328 11.37 0.81 -4.80
C VAL A 328 12.89 0.68 -4.72
N GLY A 329 13.43 0.24 -3.58
CA GLY A 329 14.85 -0.03 -3.41
C GLY A 329 15.37 -1.12 -4.36
N VAL A 330 14.61 -2.21 -4.51
CA VAL A 330 14.89 -3.29 -5.47
C VAL A 330 14.89 -2.74 -6.89
N ALA A 331 13.89 -1.95 -7.29
CA ALA A 331 13.83 -1.31 -8.60
C ALA A 331 15.03 -0.38 -8.87
N CYS A 332 15.45 0.39 -7.86
CA CYS A 332 16.67 1.23 -7.94
C CYS A 332 17.91 0.37 -8.18
N PHE A 333 18.07 -0.72 -7.45
CA PHE A 333 19.22 -1.60 -7.59
C PHE A 333 19.24 -2.28 -8.97
N GLU A 334 18.13 -2.90 -9.40
CA GLU A 334 18.03 -3.58 -10.70
C GLU A 334 18.42 -2.63 -11.84
N ARG A 335 17.83 -1.45 -11.87
CA ARG A 335 18.11 -0.44 -12.91
C ARG A 335 19.56 0.04 -12.88
N THR A 336 20.12 0.24 -11.69
CA THR A 336 21.51 0.65 -11.53
C THR A 336 22.47 -0.48 -11.93
N ALA A 337 22.18 -1.71 -11.56
CA ALA A 337 22.98 -2.88 -11.92
C ALA A 337 23.06 -3.06 -13.45
N ASP A 338 21.93 -2.91 -14.16
CA ASP A 338 21.88 -2.97 -15.62
C ASP A 338 22.72 -1.84 -16.25
N PHE A 339 22.58 -0.62 -15.73
CA PHE A 339 23.31 0.54 -16.25
C PHE A 339 24.82 0.39 -16.06
N VAL A 340 25.29 0.05 -14.87
CA VAL A 340 26.73 -0.04 -14.60
C VAL A 340 27.42 -1.22 -15.27
N GLN A 341 26.68 -2.24 -15.69
CA GLN A 341 27.19 -3.38 -16.45
C GLN A 341 27.25 -3.12 -17.96
N SER A 342 26.55 -2.12 -18.46
CA SER A 342 26.50 -1.79 -19.90
C SER A 342 27.21 -0.48 -20.25
N HIS A 343 27.17 0.51 -19.35
CA HIS A 343 27.70 1.84 -19.61
C HIS A 343 29.23 1.88 -19.50
N VAL A 344 29.90 2.45 -20.52
CA VAL A 344 31.38 2.60 -20.61
C VAL A 344 31.77 4.04 -20.28
N GLN A 345 32.63 4.20 -19.28
CA GLN A 345 33.25 5.47 -18.93
C GLN A 345 34.68 5.24 -18.40
N GLY A 346 35.60 6.15 -18.68
CA GLY A 346 36.99 5.95 -18.29
C GLY A 346 37.65 4.72 -18.93
N GLY A 347 37.23 4.37 -20.17
CA GLY A 347 37.80 3.28 -20.97
C GLY A 347 37.31 1.86 -20.57
N ARG A 348 36.39 1.71 -19.66
CA ARG A 348 35.84 0.41 -19.24
C ARG A 348 34.39 0.53 -18.72
N ILE A 349 33.68 -0.60 -18.66
CA ILE A 349 32.33 -0.63 -18.08
C ILE A 349 32.36 -0.18 -16.62
N LEU A 350 31.31 0.55 -16.19
CA LEU A 350 31.29 1.25 -14.89
C LEU A 350 31.50 0.32 -13.70
N ILE A 351 30.93 -0.89 -13.68
CA ILE A 351 31.08 -1.84 -12.58
C ILE A 351 32.55 -2.26 -12.32
N LYS A 352 33.45 -2.10 -13.30
CA LYS A 352 34.88 -2.37 -13.12
C LYS A 352 35.62 -1.27 -12.35
N HIS A 353 34.99 -0.14 -12.07
CA HIS A 353 35.51 0.89 -11.19
C HIS A 353 35.16 0.53 -9.73
N GLN A 354 36.18 0.46 -8.88
CA GLN A 354 36.02 0.06 -7.48
C GLN A 354 34.99 0.91 -6.74
N ALA A 355 34.99 2.24 -6.94
CA ALA A 355 34.04 3.16 -6.30
C ALA A 355 32.58 2.85 -6.69
N VAL A 356 32.34 2.44 -7.93
CA VAL A 356 30.99 2.04 -8.41
C VAL A 356 30.60 0.70 -7.79
N ALA A 357 31.49 -0.29 -7.83
CA ALA A 357 31.24 -1.62 -7.29
C ALA A 357 30.92 -1.60 -5.78
N VAL A 358 31.67 -0.79 -5.00
CA VAL A 358 31.44 -0.63 -3.56
C VAL A 358 30.08 0.00 -3.28
N ARG A 359 29.67 1.02 -4.02
CA ARG A 359 28.33 1.64 -3.85
C ARG A 359 27.19 0.69 -4.21
N LEU A 360 27.36 -0.09 -5.28
CA LEU A 360 26.35 -1.09 -5.64
C LEU A 360 26.21 -2.17 -4.56
N ALA A 361 27.32 -2.62 -3.96
CA ALA A 361 27.31 -3.55 -2.83
C ALA A 361 26.64 -2.93 -1.59
N ASP A 362 26.88 -1.65 -1.28
CA ASP A 362 26.21 -0.95 -0.19
C ASP A 362 24.69 -0.87 -0.40
N MET A 363 24.23 -0.61 -1.63
CA MET A 363 22.81 -0.65 -1.97
C MET A 363 22.19 -2.03 -1.67
N ALA A 364 22.86 -3.12 -2.08
CA ALA A 364 22.40 -4.48 -1.81
C ALA A 364 22.32 -4.77 -0.31
N CYS A 365 23.34 -4.40 0.48
CA CYS A 365 23.36 -4.58 1.93
C CYS A 365 22.20 -3.84 2.62
N ARG A 366 21.88 -2.62 2.20
CA ARG A 366 20.75 -1.84 2.75
C ARG A 366 19.41 -2.50 2.43
N ILE A 367 19.20 -2.95 1.21
CA ILE A 367 17.99 -3.65 0.77
C ILE A 367 17.76 -4.90 1.64
N GLU A 368 18.79 -5.73 1.82
CA GLU A 368 18.69 -6.95 2.62
C GLU A 368 18.45 -6.66 4.11
N ALA A 369 19.09 -5.64 4.67
CA ALA A 369 18.84 -5.23 6.05
C ALA A 369 17.40 -4.73 6.26
N VAL A 370 16.85 -3.97 5.30
CA VAL A 370 15.45 -3.54 5.30
C VAL A 370 14.52 -4.75 5.21
N ARG A 371 14.78 -5.69 4.29
CA ARG A 371 13.97 -6.91 4.13
C ARG A 371 13.92 -7.72 5.42
N ALA A 372 15.06 -7.98 6.03
CA ALA A 372 15.14 -8.74 7.28
C ALA A 372 14.32 -8.09 8.41
N LEU A 373 14.33 -6.76 8.51
CA LEU A 373 13.55 -6.05 9.52
C LEU A 373 12.05 -6.05 9.19
N VAL A 374 11.66 -5.91 7.91
CA VAL A 374 10.27 -6.00 7.46
C VAL A 374 9.70 -7.39 7.76
N GLU A 375 10.42 -8.46 7.43
CA GLU A 375 10.01 -9.84 7.71
C GLU A 375 9.86 -10.10 9.21
N ARG A 376 10.83 -9.67 10.01
CA ARG A 376 10.75 -9.77 11.48
C ARG A 376 9.53 -9.07 12.04
N ALA A 377 9.24 -7.86 11.55
CA ALA A 377 8.13 -7.06 12.03
C ALA A 377 6.77 -7.64 11.56
N ALA A 378 6.70 -8.14 10.31
CA ALA A 378 5.51 -8.80 9.78
C ALA A 378 5.17 -10.06 10.60
N LYS A 379 6.18 -10.91 10.83
CA LYS A 379 6.03 -12.11 11.67
C LYS A 379 5.57 -11.76 13.09
N ALA A 380 6.07 -10.69 13.69
CA ALA A 380 5.66 -10.27 15.02
C ALA A 380 4.19 -9.84 15.07
N VAL A 381 3.65 -9.27 13.97
CA VAL A 381 2.21 -8.95 13.88
C VAL A 381 1.39 -10.22 13.72
N ASP A 382 1.79 -11.11 12.82
CA ASP A 382 1.11 -12.38 12.55
C ASP A 382 1.07 -13.30 13.79
N ASP A 383 2.15 -13.31 14.58
CA ASP A 383 2.24 -14.07 15.84
C ASP A 383 1.53 -13.36 17.03
N GLY A 384 1.02 -12.14 16.87
CA GLY A 384 0.45 -11.37 17.99
C GLY A 384 1.47 -10.97 19.06
N HIS A 385 2.75 -10.80 18.68
CA HIS A 385 3.83 -10.48 19.62
C HIS A 385 3.60 -9.12 20.30
N PRO A 386 3.82 -8.98 21.62
CA PRO A 386 3.58 -7.73 22.34
C PRO A 386 4.36 -6.53 21.79
N ASP A 387 5.58 -6.74 21.28
CA ASP A 387 6.43 -5.70 20.70
C ASP A 387 6.13 -5.39 19.23
N SER A 388 5.06 -5.97 18.66
CA SER A 388 4.71 -5.79 17.24
C SER A 388 4.55 -4.31 16.84
N GLU A 389 3.97 -3.47 17.70
CA GLU A 389 3.84 -2.03 17.42
C GLU A 389 5.20 -1.32 17.33
N ILE A 390 6.14 -1.66 18.21
CA ILE A 390 7.51 -1.12 18.19
C ILE A 390 8.20 -1.54 16.90
N LEU A 391 8.18 -2.83 16.57
CA LEU A 391 8.83 -3.39 15.38
C LEU A 391 8.25 -2.83 14.08
N CYS A 392 6.93 -2.64 13.99
CA CYS A 392 6.28 -2.03 12.82
C CYS A 392 6.77 -0.59 12.58
N ASN A 393 6.88 0.23 13.63
CA ASN A 393 7.40 1.58 13.51
C ASN A 393 8.90 1.60 13.19
N MET A 394 9.71 0.70 13.76
CA MET A 394 11.13 0.54 13.42
C MET A 394 11.31 0.16 11.95
N ALA A 395 10.55 -0.82 11.45
CA ALA A 395 10.61 -1.24 10.06
C ALA A 395 10.25 -0.08 9.11
N LYS A 396 9.19 0.69 9.41
CA LYS A 396 8.79 1.86 8.60
C LYS A 396 9.88 2.93 8.57
N VAL A 397 10.44 3.29 9.72
CA VAL A 397 11.50 4.31 9.81
C VAL A 397 12.72 3.87 9.02
N TYR A 398 13.24 2.70 9.35
CA TYR A 398 14.46 2.18 8.74
C TYR A 398 14.33 1.99 7.24
N ALA A 399 13.22 1.43 6.76
CA ALA A 399 12.95 1.31 5.33
C ALA A 399 12.91 2.68 4.64
N SER A 400 12.22 3.68 5.22
CA SER A 400 12.12 5.00 4.60
C SER A 400 13.48 5.68 4.45
N GLU A 401 14.32 5.61 5.46
CA GLU A 401 15.63 6.28 5.46
C GLU A 401 16.67 5.53 4.62
N GLU A 402 16.73 4.19 4.72
CA GLU A 402 17.73 3.42 4.00
C GLU A 402 17.43 3.32 2.51
N ILE A 403 16.16 3.18 2.12
CA ILE A 403 15.80 3.16 0.70
C ILE A 403 15.98 4.53 0.06
N MET A 404 15.78 5.63 0.79
CA MET A 404 16.14 6.95 0.29
C MET A 404 17.65 7.06 -0.02
N LYS A 405 18.53 6.44 0.79
CA LYS A 405 19.97 6.37 0.49
C LYS A 405 20.24 5.50 -0.75
N VAL A 406 19.54 4.36 -0.89
CA VAL A 406 19.63 3.51 -2.08
C VAL A 406 19.22 4.29 -3.34
N ALA A 407 18.12 5.02 -3.29
CA ALA A 407 17.64 5.84 -4.41
C ALA A 407 18.64 6.99 -4.76
N THR A 408 19.26 7.59 -3.74
CA THR A 408 20.32 8.59 -3.93
C THR A 408 21.54 7.98 -4.63
N HIS A 409 22.01 6.80 -4.20
CA HIS A 409 23.11 6.09 -4.84
C HIS A 409 22.78 5.70 -6.29
N ALA A 410 21.52 5.28 -6.54
CA ALA A 410 21.07 4.99 -7.90
C ALA A 410 21.20 6.24 -8.81
N LEU A 411 20.72 7.39 -8.33
CA LEU A 411 20.81 8.65 -9.06
C LEU A 411 22.26 9.05 -9.35
N GLU A 412 23.11 8.99 -8.33
CA GLU A 412 24.55 9.32 -8.45
C GLU A 412 25.31 8.38 -9.39
N LEU A 413 25.05 7.08 -9.35
CA LEU A 413 25.71 6.08 -10.20
C LEU A 413 25.31 6.20 -11.68
N HIS A 414 24.16 6.79 -11.98
CA HIS A 414 23.75 7.15 -13.34
C HIS A 414 24.35 8.49 -13.80
N GLY A 415 24.96 9.28 -12.92
CA GLY A 415 25.50 10.60 -13.24
C GLY A 415 24.45 11.51 -13.86
N GLY A 416 24.77 12.23 -14.96
CA GLY A 416 23.81 13.10 -15.65
C GLY A 416 22.56 12.37 -16.16
N HIS A 417 22.66 11.09 -16.50
CA HIS A 417 21.51 10.28 -16.91
C HIS A 417 20.48 10.10 -15.77
N GLY A 418 20.93 10.08 -14.51
CA GLY A 418 20.06 9.91 -13.34
C GLY A 418 19.05 11.05 -13.17
N ALA A 419 19.37 12.25 -13.65
CA ALA A 419 18.53 13.43 -13.56
C ALA A 419 17.58 13.61 -14.77
N MET A 420 17.72 12.78 -15.81
CA MET A 420 16.95 12.88 -17.04
C MET A 420 15.73 11.94 -17.02
N LEU A 421 14.57 12.44 -17.42
CA LEU A 421 13.30 11.70 -17.43
C LEU A 421 13.38 10.40 -18.25
N GLU A 422 14.18 10.37 -19.31
CA GLU A 422 14.31 9.24 -20.23
C GLU A 422 14.81 7.96 -19.55
N PHE A 423 15.55 8.10 -18.45
CA PHE A 423 16.13 6.97 -17.71
C PHE A 423 15.24 6.49 -16.55
N GLY A 424 14.28 7.30 -16.08
CA GLY A 424 13.30 6.98 -15.06
C GLY A 424 13.89 6.68 -13.67
N VAL A 425 15.16 6.94 -13.44
CA VAL A 425 15.80 6.80 -12.12
C VAL A 425 15.36 7.94 -11.21
N GLU A 426 15.19 9.15 -11.76
CA GLU A 426 14.67 10.29 -11.03
C GLU A 426 13.25 10.04 -10.48
N LYS A 427 12.42 9.27 -11.23
CA LYS A 427 11.09 8.85 -10.74
C LYS A 427 11.21 7.99 -9.48
N LEU A 428 12.10 7.00 -9.48
CA LEU A 428 12.32 6.13 -8.31
C LEU A 428 12.84 6.94 -7.10
N PHE A 429 13.68 7.94 -7.34
CA PHE A 429 14.12 8.85 -6.29
C PHE A 429 12.97 9.69 -5.72
N ARG A 430 12.11 10.26 -6.57
CA ARG A 430 10.92 11.00 -6.12
C ARG A 430 9.93 10.11 -5.38
N ASP A 431 9.73 8.89 -5.83
CA ASP A 431 8.90 7.90 -5.18
C ASP A 431 9.43 7.53 -3.78
N ALA A 432 10.75 7.30 -3.66
CA ALA A 432 11.39 7.04 -2.37
C ALA A 432 11.26 8.22 -1.39
N ALA A 433 11.37 9.46 -1.88
CA ALA A 433 11.29 10.65 -1.04
C ALA A 433 9.89 10.84 -0.39
N ILE A 434 8.81 10.46 -1.07
CA ILE A 434 7.45 10.53 -0.51
C ILE A 434 7.30 9.65 0.73
N PHE A 435 7.97 8.52 0.78
CA PHE A 435 7.84 7.56 1.88
C PHE A 435 8.36 8.07 3.24
N LEU A 436 9.19 9.10 3.25
CA LEU A 436 9.57 9.78 4.50
C LEU A 436 8.37 10.37 5.24
N HIS A 437 7.28 10.68 4.50
CA HIS A 437 6.10 11.38 5.01
C HIS A 437 4.83 10.53 5.05
N MET A 438 4.74 9.44 4.28
CA MET A 438 3.55 8.58 4.22
C MET A 438 3.38 7.74 5.50
N ASP A 439 2.13 7.46 5.87
CA ASP A 439 1.74 6.66 7.05
C ASP A 439 2.38 7.15 8.37
N ALA A 440 2.44 8.44 8.57
CA ALA A 440 3.17 9.26 9.52
C ALA A 440 4.61 9.58 9.08
N THR A 441 5.08 10.74 9.47
CA THR A 441 6.49 11.13 9.26
C THR A 441 7.43 10.22 10.05
N VAL A 442 8.71 10.23 9.66
CA VAL A 442 9.77 9.50 10.36
C VAL A 442 9.83 9.92 11.83
N ASP A 443 9.78 11.23 12.13
CA ASP A 443 9.83 11.74 13.50
C ASP A 443 8.66 11.28 14.36
N ILE A 444 7.43 11.30 13.82
CA ILE A 444 6.25 10.77 14.53
C ILE A 444 6.41 9.27 14.81
N SER A 445 7.03 8.53 13.91
CA SER A 445 7.29 7.10 14.12
C SER A 445 8.37 6.87 15.19
N HIS A 446 9.43 7.69 15.23
CA HIS A 446 10.41 7.69 16.34
C HIS A 446 9.75 8.00 17.69
N MET A 447 8.88 9.01 17.76
CA MET A 447 8.14 9.31 18.98
C MET A 447 7.27 8.13 19.45
N LYS A 448 6.67 7.38 18.54
CA LYS A 448 5.90 6.18 18.87
C LYS A 448 6.79 5.06 19.42
N ILE A 449 7.95 4.84 18.82
CA ILE A 449 8.91 3.83 19.26
C ILE A 449 9.30 4.13 20.71
N ILE A 450 9.77 5.35 20.99
CA ILE A 450 10.25 5.70 22.31
C ILE A 450 9.14 5.68 23.37
N LYS A 451 7.92 6.13 23.00
CA LYS A 451 6.75 6.06 23.87
C LYS A 451 6.34 4.63 24.22
N ALA A 452 6.44 3.71 23.26
CA ALA A 452 6.13 2.30 23.49
C ALA A 452 7.22 1.58 24.30
N MET A 453 8.49 1.96 24.12
CA MET A 453 9.61 1.40 24.89
C MET A 453 9.64 1.92 26.34
N PHE A 454 9.22 3.16 26.57
CA PHE A 454 9.27 3.82 27.88
C PHE A 454 7.92 4.46 28.23
N PRO A 455 6.85 3.66 28.42
CA PRO A 455 5.50 4.20 28.59
C PRO A 455 5.33 5.04 29.86
N GLU A 456 6.11 4.77 30.92
CA GLU A 456 5.99 5.48 32.18
C GLU A 456 6.69 6.86 32.19
N THR A 457 7.66 7.06 31.32
CA THR A 457 8.43 8.30 31.22
C THR A 457 8.13 9.07 29.96
N ALA A 458 8.40 8.51 28.78
CA ALA A 458 8.16 9.17 27.51
C ALA A 458 6.68 9.20 27.11
N GLY A 459 5.83 8.37 27.74
CA GLY A 459 4.38 8.36 27.55
C GLY A 459 3.61 9.42 28.36
N LYS A 460 4.23 9.98 29.38
CA LYS A 460 3.65 10.96 30.31
C LYS A 460 4.29 12.32 30.10
N TYR A 461 4.08 12.91 28.93
CA TYR A 461 4.32 14.34 28.84
C TYR A 461 3.24 15.03 29.67
N ALA A 462 3.66 15.81 30.63
CA ALA A 462 2.76 16.71 31.31
C ALA A 462 2.07 17.60 30.28
N GLY A 463 0.78 17.88 30.50
CA GLY A 463 0.07 18.85 29.69
C GLY A 463 0.75 20.21 29.71
N PRO A 464 0.26 21.20 28.93
CA PRO A 464 0.89 22.52 28.83
C PRO A 464 1.08 23.27 30.15
N GLU A 465 0.60 22.74 31.25
CA GLU A 465 0.69 23.34 32.59
C GLU A 465 1.61 22.59 33.57
N ALA A 466 2.47 21.70 33.10
CA ALA A 466 3.42 21.01 34.00
C ALA A 466 4.85 21.50 33.84
#